data_b1029f367cea1ea24742e883d0b709ba
#
_entry.id   b1029f367cea1ea24742e883d0b709ba
#
_cell.length_a   1.000
_cell.length_b   1.000
_cell.length_c   1.000
_cell.angle_alpha   90.00
_cell.angle_beta   90.00
_cell.angle_gamma   90.00
#
_symmetry.space_group_name_H-M   'P 1'
#
loop_
_entity.id
_entity.type
_entity.pdbx_description
1 polymer ?
#
loop_
_entity_poly.entity_id
_entity_poly.type
_entity_poly.pdbx_seq_one_letter_code
_entity_poly.pdbx_strand_id
1 'polypeptide(L)'
;MSQHAQGATPVISSTGLFTPSDVISNEELVESFNAYADRYNAANPDAEPLTHSSVEFVEKASGIKSRHVIDKRAIVDPDIMEPRYPERPNDQISLMAEIGVAACRDALERAGRDIQDVDAVLCAASNMQRAYPAMAVEIQHELGMQRGFGFDINVACSSATFGIQTAADYIRSGNARSVLVVNPEITSGHLNWRDRDSHFIFGDVATAILIESKDMAPAQHWEILGTRLKTQFSNNIRNNFGFLNRAHEQGPIDQSGPRNDKLFVQEGRKVFKEVVPMVGQMIVEHAESLGLSGSDLRRMWLHQANTGMNRLIAQRVLGHEACEDESPTVLDTYANTSSAGSIIAFHKHNQDLADGDLGLICSFGAGYSAGSVFVRKIG
;
A
#
# COMPACT_ATOMS: atom_id res chain seq x y z
N MET A 1 -23.11 11.68 37.44
CA MET A 1 -23.44 11.43 36.01
C MET A 1 -22.40 12.19 35.20
N SER A 2 -21.34 11.52 34.78
CA SER A 2 -20.28 12.12 33.98
C SER A 2 -20.87 12.42 32.59
N GLN A 3 -20.81 13.67 32.15
CA GLN A 3 -21.00 14.03 30.75
C GLN A 3 -19.98 13.22 29.98
N HIS A 4 -20.45 12.29 29.14
CA HIS A 4 -19.59 11.69 28.12
C HIS A 4 -19.15 12.86 27.24
N ALA A 5 -17.90 13.26 27.37
CA ALA A 5 -17.26 14.15 26.42
C ALA A 5 -17.47 13.48 25.03
N GLN A 6 -18.15 14.19 24.13
CA GLN A 6 -18.17 13.78 22.72
C GLN A 6 -16.72 13.65 22.29
N GLY A 7 -16.30 12.45 21.90
CA GLY A 7 -14.92 12.19 21.49
C GLY A 7 -14.53 13.15 20.36
N ALA A 8 -13.24 13.50 20.30
CA ALA A 8 -12.73 14.39 19.28
C ALA A 8 -12.99 13.79 17.87
N THR A 9 -13.35 14.61 16.91
CA THR A 9 -13.58 14.19 15.51
C THR A 9 -12.24 14.04 14.80
N PRO A 10 -11.88 12.85 14.30
CA PRO A 10 -10.66 12.66 13.54
C PRO A 10 -10.82 13.18 12.10
N VAL A 11 -9.77 13.82 11.59
CA VAL A 11 -9.72 14.32 10.22
C VAL A 11 -8.39 13.96 9.57
N ILE A 12 -8.36 13.81 8.25
CA ILE A 12 -7.13 13.77 7.46
C ILE A 12 -6.79 15.23 7.12
N SER A 13 -5.70 15.71 7.70
CA SER A 13 -5.22 17.09 7.50
C SER A 13 -4.35 17.22 6.26
N SER A 14 -3.56 16.20 5.97
CA SER A 14 -2.69 16.17 4.79
C SER A 14 -2.25 14.75 4.44
N THR A 15 -1.62 14.63 3.28
CA THR A 15 -0.90 13.42 2.86
C THR A 15 0.45 13.80 2.26
N GLY A 16 1.42 12.90 2.36
CA GLY A 16 2.74 13.04 1.75
C GLY A 16 3.08 11.84 0.88
N LEU A 17 3.97 12.06 -0.08
CA LEU A 17 4.37 11.06 -1.06
C LEU A 17 5.88 11.14 -1.33
N PHE A 18 6.55 10.01 -1.25
CA PHE A 18 7.89 9.80 -1.78
C PHE A 18 7.83 8.80 -2.93
N THR A 19 8.35 9.19 -4.09
CA THR A 19 8.41 8.34 -5.28
C THR A 19 9.88 8.13 -5.65
N PRO A 20 10.38 6.88 -5.70
CA PRO A 20 11.73 6.60 -6.20
C PRO A 20 11.93 7.09 -7.64
N SER A 21 13.16 7.50 -7.97
CA SER A 21 13.48 8.04 -9.30
C SER A 21 13.62 6.99 -10.39
N ASP A 22 14.01 5.76 -10.03
CA ASP A 22 14.19 4.69 -11.01
C ASP A 22 12.84 4.14 -11.46
N VAL A 23 12.68 4.06 -12.78
CA VAL A 23 11.48 3.52 -13.43
C VAL A 23 11.87 2.32 -14.29
N ILE A 24 11.09 1.25 -14.19
CA ILE A 24 11.16 0.10 -15.10
C ILE A 24 9.91 0.14 -15.97
N SER A 25 10.08 0.27 -17.30
CA SER A 25 8.98 0.13 -18.26
C SER A 25 8.63 -1.34 -18.49
N ASN A 26 7.49 -1.59 -19.13
CA ASN A 26 7.14 -2.97 -19.52
C ASN A 26 8.10 -3.52 -20.57
N GLU A 27 8.64 -2.67 -21.46
CA GLU A 27 9.63 -3.05 -22.47
C GLU A 27 10.93 -3.52 -21.82
N GLU A 28 11.52 -2.73 -20.88
CA GLU A 28 12.72 -3.11 -20.13
C GLU A 28 12.52 -4.40 -19.34
N LEU A 29 11.37 -4.53 -18.69
CA LEU A 29 11.02 -5.70 -17.90
C LEU A 29 10.92 -6.98 -18.74
N VAL A 30 10.21 -6.89 -19.88
CA VAL A 30 9.99 -8.02 -20.80
C VAL A 30 11.29 -8.42 -21.48
N GLU A 31 12.14 -7.47 -21.90
CA GLU A 31 13.45 -7.75 -22.48
C GLU A 31 14.33 -8.52 -21.49
N SER A 32 14.43 -8.04 -20.26
CA SER A 32 15.20 -8.70 -19.20
C SER A 32 14.70 -10.10 -18.90
N PHE A 33 13.37 -10.25 -18.69
CA PHE A 33 12.76 -11.53 -18.39
C PHE A 33 12.95 -12.56 -19.53
N ASN A 34 12.77 -12.15 -20.79
CA ASN A 34 12.91 -13.06 -21.93
C ASN A 34 14.37 -13.51 -22.12
N ALA A 35 15.33 -12.61 -21.90
CA ALA A 35 16.76 -12.98 -21.90
C ALA A 35 17.09 -13.99 -20.79
N TYR A 36 16.51 -13.82 -19.58
CA TYR A 36 16.62 -14.80 -18.50
C TYR A 36 15.98 -16.14 -18.89
N ALA A 37 14.77 -16.13 -19.45
CA ALA A 37 14.06 -17.34 -19.87
C ALA A 37 14.86 -18.15 -20.92
N ASP A 38 15.46 -17.48 -21.90
CA ASP A 38 16.31 -18.12 -22.91
C ASP A 38 17.53 -18.79 -22.31
N ARG A 39 18.22 -18.11 -21.38
CA ARG A 39 19.38 -18.66 -20.64
C ARG A 39 18.99 -19.85 -19.78
N TYR A 40 17.87 -19.73 -19.04
CA TYR A 40 17.34 -20.80 -18.20
C TYR A 40 17.00 -22.04 -19.02
N ASN A 41 16.29 -21.88 -20.15
CA ASN A 41 15.88 -22.96 -21.03
C ASN A 41 17.09 -23.66 -21.67
N ALA A 42 18.11 -22.89 -22.09
CA ALA A 42 19.34 -23.45 -22.63
C ALA A 42 20.16 -24.24 -21.58
N ALA A 43 20.16 -23.78 -20.34
CA ALA A 43 20.89 -24.43 -19.25
C ALA A 43 20.16 -25.66 -18.64
N ASN A 44 18.84 -25.75 -18.82
CA ASN A 44 17.97 -26.77 -18.23
C ASN A 44 17.08 -27.47 -19.28
N PRO A 45 17.68 -28.20 -20.26
CA PRO A 45 16.92 -28.78 -21.39
C PRO A 45 15.89 -29.82 -20.98
N ASP A 46 16.05 -30.44 -19.81
CA ASP A 46 15.12 -31.45 -19.29
C ASP A 46 14.02 -30.87 -18.39
N ALA A 47 14.06 -29.57 -18.07
CA ALA A 47 13.04 -28.89 -17.29
C ALA A 47 11.89 -28.38 -18.17
N GLU A 48 10.72 -28.12 -17.57
CA GLU A 48 9.64 -27.42 -18.25
C GLU A 48 10.13 -26.03 -18.70
N PRO A 49 10.09 -25.70 -20.00
CA PRO A 49 10.64 -24.45 -20.49
C PRO A 49 9.83 -23.24 -19.99
N LEU A 50 10.54 -22.17 -19.63
CA LEU A 50 9.93 -20.89 -19.35
C LEU A 50 9.40 -20.25 -20.64
N THR A 51 8.15 -19.81 -20.60
CA THR A 51 7.50 -19.10 -21.71
C THR A 51 7.84 -17.62 -21.66
N HIS A 52 8.14 -16.99 -22.79
CA HIS A 52 8.37 -15.56 -22.90
C HIS A 52 7.18 -14.73 -22.41
N SER A 53 7.46 -13.56 -21.88
CA SER A 53 6.50 -12.51 -21.56
C SER A 53 6.34 -11.55 -22.74
N SER A 54 5.30 -10.70 -22.70
CA SER A 54 5.14 -9.59 -23.64
C SER A 54 4.50 -8.38 -22.97
N VAL A 55 4.70 -7.21 -23.55
CA VAL A 55 4.08 -5.95 -23.06
C VAL A 55 2.55 -6.07 -23.05
N GLU A 56 1.98 -6.62 -24.12
CA GLU A 56 0.53 -6.83 -24.26
C GLU A 56 -0.02 -7.79 -23.20
N PHE A 57 0.76 -8.83 -22.83
CA PHE A 57 0.38 -9.74 -21.77
C PHE A 57 0.31 -9.00 -20.43
N VAL A 58 1.34 -8.21 -20.09
CA VAL A 58 1.41 -7.45 -18.83
C VAL A 58 0.25 -6.45 -18.72
N GLU A 59 0.06 -5.64 -19.77
CA GLU A 59 -1.01 -4.62 -19.77
C GLU A 59 -2.40 -5.24 -19.70
N LYS A 60 -2.66 -6.30 -20.48
CA LYS A 60 -3.94 -7.01 -20.47
C LYS A 60 -4.22 -7.69 -19.12
N ALA A 61 -3.20 -8.23 -18.46
CA ALA A 61 -3.34 -8.94 -17.21
C ALA A 61 -3.59 -7.99 -16.03
N SER A 62 -3.05 -6.78 -16.06
CA SER A 62 -3.00 -5.89 -14.89
C SER A 62 -3.46 -4.45 -15.13
N GLY A 63 -3.19 -3.88 -16.29
CA GLY A 63 -3.29 -2.45 -16.59
C GLY A 63 -2.00 -1.68 -16.30
N ILE A 64 -0.93 -2.34 -15.83
CA ILE A 64 0.35 -1.71 -15.47
C ILE A 64 1.17 -1.43 -16.72
N LYS A 65 1.77 -0.23 -16.82
CA LYS A 65 2.66 0.19 -17.90
C LYS A 65 4.11 0.38 -17.42
N SER A 66 4.27 0.82 -16.18
CA SER A 66 5.58 1.04 -15.55
C SER A 66 5.51 0.86 -14.04
N ARG A 67 6.65 0.86 -13.37
CA ARG A 67 6.78 0.84 -11.91
C ARG A 67 8.00 1.62 -11.48
N HIS A 68 7.87 2.32 -10.36
CA HIS A 68 8.99 2.91 -9.65
C HIS A 68 9.63 1.87 -8.74
N VAL A 69 10.96 1.87 -8.66
CA VAL A 69 11.73 1.00 -7.75
C VAL A 69 12.88 1.78 -7.14
N ILE A 70 13.38 1.36 -6.00
CA ILE A 70 14.53 2.01 -5.33
C ILE A 70 15.80 1.93 -6.18
N ASP A 71 16.05 0.78 -6.79
CA ASP A 71 17.19 0.55 -7.68
C ASP A 71 16.82 -0.54 -8.70
N LYS A 72 16.83 -0.20 -9.98
CA LYS A 72 16.45 -1.12 -11.04
C LYS A 72 17.61 -1.97 -11.58
N ARG A 73 18.87 -1.60 -11.33
CA ARG A 73 20.04 -2.16 -12.02
C ARG A 73 20.10 -3.68 -11.96
N ALA A 74 19.97 -4.24 -10.77
CA ALA A 74 20.03 -5.69 -10.59
C ALA A 74 18.72 -6.40 -10.96
N ILE A 75 17.58 -5.69 -10.90
CA ILE A 75 16.27 -6.22 -11.29
C ILE A 75 16.22 -6.49 -12.80
N VAL A 76 16.71 -5.55 -13.61
CA VAL A 76 16.68 -5.67 -15.07
C VAL A 76 17.91 -6.36 -15.65
N ASP A 77 18.84 -6.82 -14.83
CA ASP A 77 19.95 -7.65 -15.24
C ASP A 77 19.48 -9.11 -15.33
N PRO A 78 19.47 -9.74 -16.52
CA PRO A 78 18.96 -11.11 -16.70
C PRO A 78 19.79 -12.19 -16.03
N ASP A 79 21.00 -11.88 -15.52
CA ASP A 79 21.81 -12.79 -14.71
C ASP A 79 21.48 -12.70 -13.23
N ILE A 80 20.79 -11.62 -12.79
CA ILE A 80 20.48 -11.35 -11.38
C ILE A 80 18.97 -11.47 -11.12
N MET A 81 18.14 -10.64 -11.79
CA MET A 81 16.69 -10.63 -11.68
C MET A 81 16.16 -10.57 -10.24
N GLU A 82 16.80 -9.75 -9.41
CA GLU A 82 16.39 -9.48 -8.02
C GLU A 82 16.97 -8.14 -7.57
N PRO A 83 16.31 -7.39 -6.67
CA PRO A 83 16.85 -6.16 -6.14
C PRO A 83 18.08 -6.45 -5.27
N ARG A 84 19.09 -5.59 -5.36
CA ARG A 84 20.31 -5.67 -4.54
C ARG A 84 20.59 -4.31 -3.94
N TYR A 85 20.35 -4.19 -2.66
CA TYR A 85 20.64 -2.98 -1.89
C TYR A 85 21.91 -3.22 -1.03
N PRO A 86 22.81 -2.21 -0.93
CA PRO A 86 23.94 -2.30 -0.03
C PRO A 86 23.45 -2.41 1.43
N GLU A 87 24.04 -3.31 2.19
CA GLU A 87 23.81 -3.38 3.62
C GLU A 87 24.28 -2.09 4.28
N ARG A 88 23.45 -1.49 5.11
CA ARG A 88 23.75 -0.27 5.85
C ARG A 88 24.24 -0.60 7.25
N PRO A 89 25.30 0.07 7.74
CA PRO A 89 25.73 -0.06 9.13
C PRO A 89 24.61 0.40 10.10
N ASN A 90 24.65 -0.10 11.33
CA ASN A 90 23.60 0.14 12.33
C ASN A 90 23.46 1.61 12.78
N ASP A 91 24.44 2.45 12.49
CA ASP A 91 24.43 3.89 12.76
C ASP A 91 23.88 4.72 11.57
N GLN A 92 23.46 4.07 10.49
CA GLN A 92 22.77 4.70 9.39
C GLN A 92 21.28 4.38 9.41
N ILE A 93 20.47 5.36 8.95
CA ILE A 93 19.03 5.16 8.76
C ILE A 93 18.76 3.98 7.82
N SER A 94 17.82 3.12 8.19
CA SER A 94 17.41 2.02 7.32
C SER A 94 16.71 2.53 6.07
N LEU A 95 16.79 1.79 4.96
CA LEU A 95 16.21 2.20 3.69
C LEU A 95 14.71 2.46 3.79
N MET A 96 13.99 1.58 4.50
CA MET A 96 12.55 1.71 4.68
C MET A 96 12.19 2.93 5.52
N ALA A 97 12.98 3.24 6.58
CA ALA A 97 12.77 4.44 7.39
C ALA A 97 13.08 5.72 6.59
N GLU A 98 14.13 5.72 5.77
CA GLU A 98 14.50 6.88 4.94
C GLU A 98 13.36 7.32 4.01
N ILE A 99 12.77 6.38 3.25
CA ILE A 99 11.64 6.70 2.36
C ILE A 99 10.40 7.10 3.15
N GLY A 100 10.15 6.45 4.30
CA GLY A 100 9.05 6.81 5.20
C GLY A 100 9.19 8.22 5.76
N VAL A 101 10.39 8.60 6.22
CA VAL A 101 10.70 9.96 6.70
C VAL A 101 10.48 11.01 5.60
N ALA A 102 10.88 10.70 4.36
CA ALA A 102 10.65 11.62 3.24
C ALA A 102 9.15 11.88 3.02
N ALA A 103 8.32 10.84 3.02
CA ALA A 103 6.87 10.99 2.90
C ALA A 103 6.26 11.72 4.10
N CYS A 104 6.73 11.45 5.33
CA CYS A 104 6.27 12.15 6.53
C CYS A 104 6.57 13.65 6.48
N ARG A 105 7.76 14.04 6.02
CA ARG A 105 8.15 15.45 5.88
C ARG A 105 7.26 16.17 4.86
N ASP A 106 6.97 15.55 3.72
CA ASP A 106 6.03 16.13 2.73
C ASP A 106 4.63 16.32 3.33
N ALA A 107 4.13 15.35 4.11
CA ALA A 107 2.83 15.48 4.78
C ALA A 107 2.81 16.63 5.81
N LEU A 108 3.85 16.73 6.64
CA LEU A 108 3.97 17.79 7.65
C LEU A 108 4.08 19.18 7.02
N GLU A 109 4.91 19.32 5.98
CA GLU A 109 5.07 20.58 5.22
C GLU A 109 3.75 21.05 4.62
N ARG A 110 3.01 20.15 3.98
CA ARG A 110 1.69 20.45 3.40
C ARG A 110 0.65 20.87 4.43
N ALA A 111 0.73 20.33 5.64
CA ALA A 111 -0.15 20.70 6.75
C ALA A 111 0.31 21.97 7.49
N GLY A 112 1.54 22.44 7.24
CA GLY A 112 2.16 23.51 8.04
C GLY A 112 2.36 23.10 9.50
N ARG A 113 2.79 21.84 9.74
CA ARG A 113 2.99 21.27 11.08
C ARG A 113 4.45 21.02 11.37
N ASP A 114 4.82 21.23 12.63
CA ASP A 114 6.08 20.75 13.20
C ASP A 114 5.92 19.31 13.69
N ILE A 115 6.99 18.53 13.65
CA ILE A 115 6.98 17.15 14.17
C ILE A 115 6.66 17.11 15.68
N GLN A 116 6.95 18.16 16.41
CA GLN A 116 6.66 18.25 17.85
C GLN A 116 5.15 18.37 18.13
N ASP A 117 4.32 18.65 17.12
CA ASP A 117 2.86 18.64 17.21
C ASP A 117 2.27 17.22 17.08
N VAL A 118 3.09 16.23 16.69
CA VAL A 118 2.68 14.84 16.49
C VAL A 118 2.84 14.04 17.77
N ASP A 119 1.81 13.28 18.14
CA ASP A 119 1.78 12.43 19.33
C ASP A 119 2.16 10.98 19.05
N ALA A 120 1.95 10.50 17.83
CA ALA A 120 2.28 9.11 17.48
C ALA A 120 2.67 8.94 15.99
N VAL A 121 3.53 7.94 15.74
CA VAL A 121 3.88 7.44 14.40
C VAL A 121 3.47 5.98 14.30
N LEU A 122 2.64 5.65 13.32
CA LEU A 122 2.23 4.29 12.99
C LEU A 122 2.84 3.91 11.63
N CYS A 123 3.79 2.96 11.62
CA CYS A 123 4.30 2.41 10.36
C CYS A 123 3.40 1.26 9.92
N ALA A 124 2.61 1.49 8.89
CA ALA A 124 1.57 0.58 8.40
C ALA A 124 1.94 0.09 6.98
N ALA A 125 2.61 -1.06 6.89
CA ALA A 125 3.18 -1.56 5.64
C ALA A 125 3.04 -3.08 5.51
N SER A 126 3.26 -3.59 4.30
CA SER A 126 3.14 -5.02 4.01
C SER A 126 4.31 -5.86 4.53
N ASN A 127 5.48 -5.24 4.67
CA ASN A 127 6.68 -5.86 5.22
C ASN A 127 7.41 -4.85 6.10
N MET A 128 8.15 -5.37 7.09
CA MET A 128 9.05 -4.57 7.91
C MET A 128 10.50 -4.98 7.60
N GLN A 129 11.37 -4.01 7.41
CA GLN A 129 12.78 -4.28 7.06
C GLN A 129 13.49 -5.12 8.12
N ARG A 130 13.04 -5.02 9.36
CA ARG A 130 13.57 -5.81 10.50
C ARG A 130 12.49 -6.11 11.51
N ALA A 131 12.74 -7.11 12.35
CA ALA A 131 11.81 -7.54 13.40
C ALA A 131 11.70 -6.50 14.53
N TYR A 132 12.83 -5.90 14.96
CA TYR A 132 12.94 -4.84 15.98
C TYR A 132 14.32 -4.18 15.88
N PRO A 133 14.47 -2.88 16.35
CA PRO A 133 13.38 -2.01 16.79
C PRO A 133 12.33 -1.81 15.69
N ALA A 134 11.10 -1.45 16.07
CA ALA A 134 10.00 -1.17 15.13
C ALA A 134 10.39 -0.05 14.15
N MET A 135 9.92 -0.16 12.89
CA MET A 135 10.19 0.86 11.87
C MET A 135 9.63 2.22 12.26
N ALA A 136 8.45 2.24 12.90
CA ALA A 136 7.85 3.47 13.42
C ALA A 136 8.74 4.19 14.44
N VAL A 137 9.47 3.44 15.28
CA VAL A 137 10.36 4.03 16.30
C VAL A 137 11.61 4.64 15.65
N GLU A 138 12.14 4.01 14.60
CA GLU A 138 13.25 4.59 13.83
C GLU A 138 12.80 5.85 13.07
N ILE A 139 11.64 5.80 12.41
CA ILE A 139 11.05 6.96 11.72
C ILE A 139 10.81 8.11 12.71
N GLN A 140 10.28 7.82 13.89
CA GLN A 140 10.08 8.78 14.98
C GLN A 140 11.42 9.46 15.38
N HIS A 141 12.48 8.67 15.53
CA HIS A 141 13.82 9.15 15.87
C HIS A 141 14.38 10.06 14.77
N GLU A 142 14.32 9.63 13.53
CA GLU A 142 14.86 10.35 12.37
C GLU A 142 14.09 11.64 12.03
N LEU A 143 12.83 11.71 12.39
CA LEU A 143 12.04 12.93 12.32
C LEU A 143 12.39 13.92 13.45
N GLY A 144 13.12 13.47 14.48
CA GLY A 144 13.48 14.31 15.64
C GLY A 144 12.36 14.49 16.65
N MET A 145 11.38 13.60 16.68
CA MET A 145 10.26 13.62 17.61
C MET A 145 10.75 13.35 19.04
N GLN A 146 10.53 14.27 19.97
CA GLN A 146 11.06 14.19 21.33
C GLN A 146 10.12 13.52 22.34
N ARG A 147 8.85 13.35 21.98
CA ARG A 147 7.80 12.77 22.83
C ARG A 147 6.86 11.93 21.97
N GLY A 148 5.95 11.21 22.61
CA GLY A 148 4.98 10.37 21.95
C GLY A 148 5.47 8.92 21.80
N PHE A 149 4.82 8.17 20.92
CA PHE A 149 5.08 6.74 20.73
C PHE A 149 4.97 6.32 19.27
N GLY A 150 5.50 5.13 18.97
CA GLY A 150 5.36 4.56 17.63
C GLY A 150 5.31 3.03 17.67
N PHE A 151 4.62 2.41 16.72
CA PHE A 151 4.60 0.96 16.53
C PHE A 151 4.22 0.60 15.10
N ASP A 152 4.54 -0.63 14.72
CA ASP A 152 4.30 -1.16 13.38
C ASP A 152 2.97 -1.90 13.28
N ILE A 153 2.31 -1.76 12.11
CA ILE A 153 1.08 -2.46 11.74
C ILE A 153 1.35 -3.21 10.44
N ASN A 154 1.15 -4.53 10.45
CA ASN A 154 1.24 -5.34 9.24
C ASN A 154 -0.07 -6.08 8.97
N VAL A 155 -0.81 -5.59 7.99
CA VAL A 155 -2.02 -6.21 7.44
C VAL A 155 -1.91 -6.22 5.90
N ALA A 156 -0.70 -6.47 5.40
CA ALA A 156 -0.39 -6.46 3.97
C ALA A 156 -0.93 -5.19 3.26
N CYS A 157 -1.59 -5.35 2.11
CA CYS A 157 -2.08 -4.21 1.31
C CYS A 157 -3.15 -3.36 2.02
N SER A 158 -3.75 -3.83 3.12
CA SER A 158 -4.76 -3.08 3.87
C SER A 158 -4.17 -2.24 5.02
N SER A 159 -2.86 -2.30 5.25
CA SER A 159 -2.22 -1.66 6.41
C SER A 159 -2.55 -0.18 6.54
N ALA A 160 -2.64 0.58 5.43
CA ALA A 160 -2.99 2.00 5.46
C ALA A 160 -4.37 2.26 6.09
N THR A 161 -5.41 1.55 5.66
CA THR A 161 -6.78 1.74 6.19
C THR A 161 -6.92 1.25 7.63
N PHE A 162 -6.17 0.20 8.02
CA PHE A 162 -6.06 -0.23 9.42
C PHE A 162 -5.33 0.82 10.27
N GLY A 163 -4.26 1.41 9.73
CA GLY A 163 -3.56 2.54 10.36
C GLY A 163 -4.45 3.76 10.55
N ILE A 164 -5.22 4.13 9.53
CA ILE A 164 -6.19 5.25 9.61
C ILE A 164 -7.23 5.01 10.71
N GLN A 165 -7.81 3.80 10.78
CA GLN A 165 -8.76 3.49 11.86
C GLN A 165 -8.09 3.57 13.23
N THR A 166 -6.90 2.98 13.38
CA THR A 166 -6.16 3.01 14.64
C THR A 166 -5.87 4.45 15.09
N ALA A 167 -5.41 5.31 14.17
CA ALA A 167 -5.18 6.72 14.44
C ALA A 167 -6.47 7.46 14.83
N ALA A 168 -7.56 7.23 14.10
CA ALA A 168 -8.87 7.81 14.39
C ALA A 168 -9.39 7.39 15.78
N ASP A 169 -9.14 6.15 16.20
CA ASP A 169 -9.56 5.64 17.51
C ASP A 169 -8.71 6.24 18.64
N TYR A 170 -7.41 6.47 18.44
CA TYR A 170 -6.58 7.24 19.39
C TYR A 170 -7.09 8.68 19.58
N ILE A 171 -7.50 9.33 18.49
CA ILE A 171 -8.05 10.70 18.56
C ILE A 171 -9.40 10.70 19.28
N ARG A 172 -10.31 9.79 18.92
CA ARG A 172 -11.64 9.67 19.56
C ARG A 172 -11.55 9.37 21.05
N SER A 173 -10.56 8.59 21.46
CA SER A 173 -10.32 8.26 22.87
C SER A 173 -9.58 9.34 23.64
N GLY A 174 -9.02 10.36 22.96
CA GLY A 174 -8.21 11.41 23.57
C GLY A 174 -6.79 10.98 23.96
N ASN A 175 -6.34 9.81 23.51
CA ASN A 175 -4.97 9.31 23.76
C ASN A 175 -3.92 9.94 22.84
N ALA A 176 -4.32 10.51 21.71
CA ALA A 176 -3.51 11.32 20.82
C ALA A 176 -4.39 12.40 20.16
N ARG A 177 -3.78 13.50 19.72
CA ARG A 177 -4.43 14.57 18.97
C ARG A 177 -3.93 14.67 17.54
N SER A 178 -2.75 14.14 17.28
CA SER A 178 -2.09 14.16 15.98
C SER A 178 -1.29 12.88 15.78
N VAL A 179 -1.55 12.16 14.68
CA VAL A 179 -0.96 10.85 14.38
C VAL A 179 -0.50 10.82 12.94
N LEU A 180 0.77 10.48 12.70
CA LEU A 180 1.29 10.13 11.38
C LEU A 180 1.10 8.63 11.13
N VAL A 181 0.40 8.27 10.07
CA VAL A 181 0.35 6.92 9.51
C VAL A 181 1.24 6.90 8.28
N VAL A 182 2.31 6.12 8.30
CA VAL A 182 3.30 6.05 7.23
C VAL A 182 3.32 4.67 6.60
N ASN A 183 3.35 4.61 5.27
CA ASN A 183 3.29 3.40 4.46
C ASN A 183 4.54 3.31 3.57
N PRO A 184 5.71 2.96 4.11
CA PRO A 184 6.92 2.78 3.33
C PRO A 184 6.91 1.38 2.71
N GLU A 185 6.72 1.28 1.41
CA GLU A 185 6.58 0.01 0.68
C GLU A 185 7.76 -0.20 -0.26
N ILE A 186 8.59 -1.20 0.04
CA ILE A 186 9.66 -1.70 -0.83
C ILE A 186 9.25 -3.09 -1.31
N THR A 187 8.19 -3.11 -2.12
CA THR A 187 7.55 -4.35 -2.58
C THR A 187 8.39 -5.10 -3.62
N SER A 188 9.31 -4.40 -4.31
CA SER A 188 10.31 -5.01 -5.18
C SER A 188 11.15 -6.08 -4.47
N GLY A 189 11.41 -5.89 -3.16
CA GLY A 189 12.25 -6.76 -2.36
C GLY A 189 11.68 -8.16 -2.07
N HIS A 190 10.39 -8.36 -2.29
CA HIS A 190 9.75 -9.67 -2.09
C HIS A 190 9.00 -10.21 -3.32
N LEU A 191 9.13 -9.55 -4.46
CA LEU A 191 8.60 -10.01 -5.74
C LEU A 191 9.54 -11.06 -6.34
N ASN A 192 8.97 -12.11 -6.91
CA ASN A 192 9.74 -13.02 -7.76
C ASN A 192 9.82 -12.49 -9.19
N TRP A 193 10.89 -11.78 -9.51
CA TRP A 193 11.13 -11.20 -10.84
C TRP A 193 11.34 -12.26 -11.93
N ARG A 194 11.59 -13.51 -11.54
CA ARG A 194 11.75 -14.68 -12.44
C ARG A 194 10.44 -15.43 -12.68
N ASP A 195 9.33 -14.98 -12.11
CA ASP A 195 8.00 -15.56 -12.31
C ASP A 195 7.21 -14.74 -13.33
N ARG A 196 6.99 -15.32 -14.53
CA ARG A 196 6.24 -14.67 -15.61
C ARG A 196 4.88 -14.13 -15.21
N ASP A 197 4.17 -14.82 -14.34
CA ASP A 197 2.79 -14.50 -13.99
C ASP A 197 2.69 -13.40 -12.94
N SER A 198 3.80 -13.02 -12.29
CA SER A 198 3.81 -12.02 -11.24
C SER A 198 4.91 -10.95 -11.34
N HIS A 199 5.94 -11.12 -12.18
CA HIS A 199 7.12 -10.23 -12.25
C HIS A 199 6.83 -8.75 -12.51
N PHE A 200 5.64 -8.44 -12.97
CA PHE A 200 5.23 -7.08 -13.33
C PHE A 200 4.42 -6.36 -12.25
N ILE A 201 4.03 -7.06 -11.16
CA ILE A 201 2.94 -6.60 -10.29
C ILE A 201 3.35 -5.40 -9.44
N PHE A 202 4.55 -5.39 -8.86
CA PHE A 202 4.90 -4.48 -7.78
C PHE A 202 5.80 -3.30 -8.18
N GLY A 203 5.69 -2.22 -7.36
CA GLY A 203 6.56 -1.05 -7.38
C GLY A 203 6.76 -0.49 -5.97
N ASP A 204 7.82 0.29 -5.78
CA ASP A 204 8.24 0.86 -4.51
C ASP A 204 7.76 2.31 -4.36
N VAL A 205 7.41 2.72 -3.14
CA VAL A 205 6.96 4.07 -2.81
C VAL A 205 6.89 4.23 -1.29
N ALA A 206 6.77 5.44 -0.81
CA ALA A 206 6.26 5.69 0.54
C ALA A 206 5.15 6.75 0.52
N THR A 207 4.12 6.54 1.34
CA THR A 207 3.09 7.55 1.62
C THR A 207 3.02 7.83 3.10
N ALA A 208 2.53 9.01 3.46
CA ALA A 208 2.19 9.37 4.83
C ALA A 208 0.83 10.07 4.87
N ILE A 209 0.12 9.89 5.98
CA ILE A 209 -1.19 10.50 6.23
C ILE A 209 -1.11 11.15 7.60
N LEU A 210 -1.36 12.44 7.68
CA LEU A 210 -1.49 13.15 8.95
C LEU A 210 -2.95 13.17 9.35
N ILE A 211 -3.27 12.52 10.48
CA ILE A 211 -4.62 12.44 11.04
C ILE A 211 -4.62 13.21 12.35
N GLU A 212 -5.51 14.19 12.43
CA GLU A 212 -5.56 15.12 13.56
C GLU A 212 -6.96 15.19 14.16
N SER A 213 -7.04 15.68 15.38
CA SER A 213 -8.29 16.16 15.96
C SER A 213 -8.77 17.40 15.20
N LYS A 214 -10.06 17.49 14.91
CA LYS A 214 -10.67 18.55 14.08
C LYS A 214 -10.30 19.97 14.57
N ASP A 215 -10.12 20.18 15.86
CA ASP A 215 -9.73 21.48 16.43
C ASP A 215 -8.29 21.90 16.08
N MET A 216 -7.46 20.97 15.59
CA MET A 216 -6.12 21.25 15.05
C MET A 216 -6.12 21.38 13.53
N ALA A 217 -7.16 20.96 12.83
CA ALA A 217 -7.18 20.82 11.39
C ALA A 217 -6.91 22.13 10.63
N PRO A 218 -6.27 22.10 9.46
CA PRO A 218 -6.23 23.23 8.54
C PRO A 218 -7.64 23.53 7.99
N ALA A 219 -7.82 24.71 7.38
CA ALA A 219 -9.11 25.13 6.83
C ALA A 219 -9.67 24.11 5.82
N GLN A 220 -8.80 23.53 4.98
CA GLN A 220 -9.14 22.43 4.09
C GLN A 220 -8.65 21.12 4.68
N HIS A 221 -9.56 20.18 4.86
CA HIS A 221 -9.29 18.85 5.41
C HIS A 221 -10.37 17.85 5.01
N TRP A 222 -10.21 16.59 5.41
CA TRP A 222 -11.20 15.56 5.18
C TRP A 222 -11.68 14.97 6.50
N GLU A 223 -12.96 15.17 6.85
CA GLU A 223 -13.55 14.50 8.01
C GLU A 223 -13.66 12.99 7.79
N ILE A 224 -13.23 12.19 8.76
CA ILE A 224 -13.43 10.75 8.76
C ILE A 224 -14.80 10.45 9.33
N LEU A 225 -15.77 10.15 8.45
CA LEU A 225 -17.15 9.84 8.81
C LEU A 225 -17.30 8.48 9.46
N GLY A 226 -16.55 7.50 8.96
CA GLY A 226 -16.56 6.14 9.46
C GLY A 226 -15.43 5.31 8.89
N THR A 227 -15.08 4.26 9.61
CA THR A 227 -14.10 3.26 9.22
C THR A 227 -14.68 1.87 9.43
N ARG A 228 -14.38 0.93 8.52
CA ARG A 228 -14.78 -0.49 8.65
C ARG A 228 -13.67 -1.39 8.18
N LEU A 229 -13.32 -2.38 9.00
CA LEU A 229 -12.28 -3.37 8.73
C LEU A 229 -12.90 -4.76 8.63
N LYS A 230 -12.31 -5.61 7.77
CA LYS A 230 -12.70 -7.01 7.61
C LYS A 230 -11.47 -7.86 7.32
N THR A 231 -11.42 -9.06 7.92
CA THR A 231 -10.41 -10.08 7.63
C THR A 231 -11.08 -11.44 7.43
N GLN A 232 -10.49 -12.24 6.53
CA GLN A 232 -10.90 -13.62 6.27
C GLN A 232 -9.66 -14.41 5.88
N PHE A 233 -9.33 -15.49 6.61
CA PHE A 233 -8.14 -16.27 6.30
C PHE A 233 -8.19 -16.88 4.90
N SER A 234 -7.10 -16.71 4.14
CA SER A 234 -6.87 -17.30 2.83
C SER A 234 -5.38 -17.38 2.51
N ASN A 235 -4.94 -18.50 1.93
CA ASN A 235 -3.58 -18.69 1.42
C ASN A 235 -3.44 -18.32 -0.07
N ASN A 236 -4.48 -17.78 -0.71
CA ASN A 236 -4.45 -17.47 -2.13
C ASN A 236 -3.51 -16.28 -2.48
N ILE A 237 -3.15 -15.45 -1.49
CA ILE A 237 -2.06 -14.48 -1.56
C ILE A 237 -1.18 -14.71 -0.34
N ARG A 238 0.11 -15.00 -0.56
CA ARG A 238 1.02 -15.27 0.56
C ARG A 238 2.45 -14.89 0.22
N ASN A 239 3.22 -14.70 1.26
CA ASN A 239 4.67 -14.68 1.27
C ASN A 239 5.09 -15.41 2.55
N ASN A 240 5.75 -16.55 2.39
CA ASN A 240 6.12 -17.42 3.52
C ASN A 240 7.49 -17.07 4.11
N PHE A 241 8.09 -15.94 3.74
CA PHE A 241 9.32 -15.47 4.36
C PHE A 241 9.08 -14.92 5.76
N GLY A 242 9.85 -15.37 6.74
CA GLY A 242 9.74 -14.92 8.11
C GLY A 242 10.95 -15.30 8.95
N PHE A 243 10.98 -14.86 10.22
CA PHE A 243 12.14 -15.04 11.11
C PHE A 243 12.53 -16.52 11.35
N LEU A 244 11.57 -17.46 11.17
CA LEU A 244 11.84 -18.89 11.30
C LEU A 244 12.53 -19.50 10.09
N ASN A 245 12.69 -18.79 8.97
CA ASN A 245 13.36 -19.35 7.79
C ASN A 245 14.81 -19.78 8.06
N ARG A 246 15.52 -19.06 8.94
CA ARG A 246 16.86 -19.43 9.36
C ARG A 246 16.93 -20.66 10.28
N ALA A 247 15.80 -21.04 10.87
CA ALA A 247 15.67 -22.22 11.74
C ALA A 247 15.04 -23.41 11.01
N HIS A 248 15.00 -23.38 9.66
CA HIS A 248 14.46 -24.47 8.86
C HIS A 248 15.29 -25.74 9.05
N GLU A 249 14.64 -26.89 9.15
CA GLU A 249 15.27 -28.19 9.44
C GLU A 249 16.40 -28.56 8.45
N GLN A 250 16.25 -28.17 7.19
CA GLN A 250 17.23 -28.44 6.12
C GLN A 250 18.27 -27.31 5.95
N GLY A 251 18.33 -26.36 6.89
CA GLY A 251 19.21 -25.19 6.80
C GLY A 251 18.61 -24.03 6.02
N PRO A 252 19.39 -23.00 5.69
CA PRO A 252 18.94 -21.83 4.95
C PRO A 252 18.31 -22.22 3.61
N ILE A 253 17.15 -21.64 3.31
CA ILE A 253 16.41 -21.95 2.09
C ILE A 253 17.06 -21.24 0.91
N ASP A 254 17.38 -22.01 -0.15
CA ASP A 254 17.78 -21.45 -1.44
C ASP A 254 16.59 -20.68 -2.07
N GLN A 255 16.80 -19.40 -2.37
CA GLN A 255 15.80 -18.52 -2.96
C GLN A 255 16.01 -18.28 -4.46
N SER A 256 16.93 -19.02 -5.09
CA SER A 256 17.38 -18.79 -6.46
C SER A 256 16.54 -19.43 -7.57
N GLY A 257 15.44 -20.08 -7.28
CA GLY A 257 14.62 -20.74 -8.30
C GLY A 257 13.51 -19.88 -8.90
N PRO A 258 12.97 -20.25 -10.08
CA PRO A 258 11.83 -19.54 -10.70
C PRO A 258 10.53 -19.73 -9.91
N ARG A 259 10.46 -20.71 -9.02
CA ARG A 259 9.31 -20.94 -8.13
C ARG A 259 9.79 -20.96 -6.68
N ASN A 260 9.38 -19.94 -5.92
CA ASN A 260 9.81 -19.76 -4.55
C ASN A 260 8.68 -19.23 -3.67
N ASP A 261 8.21 -20.02 -2.71
CA ASP A 261 7.12 -19.65 -1.80
C ASP A 261 7.56 -18.71 -0.66
N LYS A 262 8.86 -18.36 -0.60
CA LYS A 262 9.42 -17.32 0.29
C LYS A 262 9.36 -15.93 -0.34
N LEU A 263 8.98 -15.87 -1.60
CA LEU A 263 8.62 -14.65 -2.30
C LEU A 263 7.09 -14.56 -2.44
N PHE A 264 6.62 -13.49 -3.06
CA PHE A 264 5.19 -13.29 -3.30
C PHE A 264 4.61 -14.37 -4.22
N VAL A 265 3.51 -14.97 -3.79
CA VAL A 265 2.72 -15.95 -4.57
C VAL A 265 1.25 -15.58 -4.51
N GLN A 266 0.58 -15.61 -5.66
CA GLN A 266 -0.87 -15.44 -5.70
C GLN A 266 -1.56 -16.41 -6.67
N GLU A 267 -2.79 -16.80 -6.30
CA GLU A 267 -3.72 -17.52 -7.16
C GLU A 267 -4.74 -16.54 -7.76
N GLY A 268 -4.29 -15.69 -8.70
CA GLY A 268 -5.01 -14.50 -9.17
C GLY A 268 -6.48 -14.71 -9.51
N ARG A 269 -6.84 -15.83 -10.18
CA ARG A 269 -8.25 -16.13 -10.53
C ARG A 269 -9.13 -16.37 -9.30
N LYS A 270 -8.61 -17.02 -8.26
CA LYS A 270 -9.35 -17.25 -7.00
C LYS A 270 -9.48 -15.93 -6.24
N VAL A 271 -8.38 -15.19 -6.13
CA VAL A 271 -8.36 -13.86 -5.51
C VAL A 271 -9.44 -12.97 -6.13
N PHE A 272 -9.48 -12.88 -7.46
CA PHE A 272 -10.47 -12.09 -8.17
C PHE A 272 -11.91 -12.48 -7.81
N LYS A 273 -12.22 -13.77 -7.82
CA LYS A 273 -13.57 -14.29 -7.52
C LYS A 273 -14.01 -14.05 -6.08
N GLU A 274 -13.08 -14.04 -5.13
CA GLU A 274 -13.38 -13.97 -3.70
C GLU A 274 -13.32 -12.52 -3.18
N VAL A 275 -12.31 -11.75 -3.58
CA VAL A 275 -12.07 -10.40 -3.07
C VAL A 275 -13.06 -9.39 -3.63
N VAL A 276 -13.36 -9.43 -4.94
CA VAL A 276 -14.27 -8.45 -5.57
C VAL A 276 -15.65 -8.43 -4.89
N PRO A 277 -16.36 -9.56 -4.72
CA PRO A 277 -17.67 -9.54 -4.04
C PRO A 277 -17.54 -9.20 -2.55
N MET A 278 -16.49 -9.66 -1.86
CA MET A 278 -16.27 -9.39 -0.44
C MET A 278 -16.10 -7.89 -0.16
N VAL A 279 -15.25 -7.23 -0.96
CA VAL A 279 -14.95 -5.79 -0.81
C VAL A 279 -16.15 -4.95 -1.21
N GLY A 280 -16.76 -5.23 -2.37
CA GLY A 280 -17.93 -4.49 -2.83
C GLY A 280 -19.09 -4.57 -1.83
N GLN A 281 -19.35 -5.76 -1.25
CA GLN A 281 -20.38 -5.93 -0.22
C GLN A 281 -20.04 -5.16 1.07
N MET A 282 -18.77 -5.24 1.52
CA MET A 282 -18.33 -4.51 2.71
C MET A 282 -18.53 -3.00 2.58
N ILE A 283 -18.20 -2.44 1.41
CA ILE A 283 -18.36 -1.00 1.15
C ILE A 283 -19.84 -0.60 1.18
N VAL A 284 -20.72 -1.35 0.51
CA VAL A 284 -22.17 -1.10 0.50
C VAL A 284 -22.74 -1.14 1.92
N GLU A 285 -22.46 -2.19 2.68
CA GLU A 285 -22.91 -2.30 4.08
C GLU A 285 -22.36 -1.19 4.98
N HIS A 286 -21.13 -0.71 4.71
CA HIS A 286 -20.53 0.40 5.45
C HIS A 286 -21.24 1.72 5.11
N ALA A 287 -21.51 2.00 3.83
CA ALA A 287 -22.27 3.16 3.40
C ALA A 287 -23.67 3.19 4.06
N GLU A 288 -24.41 2.08 3.98
CA GLU A 288 -25.73 1.95 4.61
C GLU A 288 -25.71 2.23 6.12
N SER A 289 -24.68 1.75 6.82
CA SER A 289 -24.53 2.00 8.28
C SER A 289 -24.29 3.47 8.62
N LEU A 290 -23.81 4.26 7.65
CA LEU A 290 -23.64 5.72 7.76
C LEU A 290 -24.84 6.51 7.23
N GLY A 291 -25.89 5.82 6.77
CA GLY A 291 -27.04 6.43 6.11
C GLY A 291 -26.74 6.97 4.70
N LEU A 292 -25.70 6.42 4.06
CA LEU A 292 -25.22 6.78 2.73
C LEU A 292 -25.50 5.66 1.73
N SER A 293 -25.43 6.01 0.45
CA SER A 293 -25.49 5.08 -0.68
C SER A 293 -24.30 5.30 -1.63
N GLY A 294 -24.11 4.40 -2.58
CA GLY A 294 -23.06 4.58 -3.61
C GLY A 294 -23.24 5.85 -4.44
N SER A 295 -24.49 6.29 -4.68
CA SER A 295 -24.79 7.52 -5.42
C SER A 295 -24.42 8.82 -4.70
N ASP A 296 -24.12 8.76 -3.41
CA ASP A 296 -23.65 9.91 -2.64
C ASP A 296 -22.14 10.12 -2.78
N LEU A 297 -21.41 9.11 -3.28
CA LEU A 297 -19.96 9.17 -3.45
C LEU A 297 -19.59 9.96 -4.70
N ARG A 298 -18.78 10.99 -4.51
CA ARG A 298 -18.17 11.73 -5.61
C ARG A 298 -16.93 11.02 -6.16
N ARG A 299 -16.14 10.35 -5.30
CA ARG A 299 -14.90 9.66 -5.70
C ARG A 299 -14.52 8.50 -4.78
N MET A 300 -13.95 7.45 -5.39
CA MET A 300 -13.41 6.30 -4.67
C MET A 300 -11.93 6.11 -5.00
N TRP A 301 -11.08 6.12 -3.97
CA TRP A 301 -9.65 5.84 -4.08
C TRP A 301 -9.40 4.40 -3.61
N LEU A 302 -9.45 3.49 -4.58
CA LEU A 302 -9.33 2.05 -4.33
C LEU A 302 -7.87 1.61 -4.33
N HIS A 303 -7.60 0.47 -3.69
CA HIS A 303 -6.32 -0.21 -3.78
C HIS A 303 -5.93 -0.47 -5.24
N GLN A 304 -4.68 -0.20 -5.57
CA GLN A 304 -4.15 -0.26 -6.93
C GLN A 304 -3.49 -1.64 -7.20
N ALA A 305 -4.29 -2.68 -7.37
CA ALA A 305 -3.81 -4.03 -7.63
C ALA A 305 -4.09 -4.51 -9.06
N ASN A 306 -5.26 -4.21 -9.58
CA ASN A 306 -5.73 -4.65 -10.91
C ASN A 306 -6.90 -3.78 -11.35
N THR A 307 -6.83 -3.23 -12.56
CA THR A 307 -7.88 -2.33 -13.09
C THR A 307 -9.24 -3.04 -13.22
N GLY A 308 -9.25 -4.31 -13.58
CA GLY A 308 -10.48 -5.10 -13.69
C GLY A 308 -11.19 -5.31 -12.35
N MET A 309 -10.41 -5.52 -11.26
CA MET A 309 -10.97 -5.62 -9.91
C MET A 309 -11.60 -4.29 -9.49
N ASN A 310 -10.87 -3.19 -9.66
CA ASN A 310 -11.33 -1.86 -9.28
C ASN A 310 -12.60 -1.47 -10.02
N ARG A 311 -12.67 -1.71 -11.35
CA ARG A 311 -13.86 -1.46 -12.15
C ARG A 311 -15.09 -2.20 -11.62
N LEU A 312 -14.97 -3.49 -11.29
CA LEU A 312 -16.10 -4.28 -10.81
C LEU A 312 -16.52 -3.90 -9.37
N ILE A 313 -15.56 -3.57 -8.50
CA ILE A 313 -15.87 -3.07 -7.16
C ILE A 313 -16.60 -1.72 -7.27
N ALA A 314 -16.07 -0.79 -8.07
CA ALA A 314 -16.66 0.51 -8.28
C ALA A 314 -18.07 0.41 -8.88
N GLN A 315 -18.26 -0.42 -9.91
CA GLN A 315 -19.57 -0.66 -10.52
C GLN A 315 -20.58 -1.21 -9.52
N ARG A 316 -20.16 -2.13 -8.63
CA ARG A 316 -21.03 -2.68 -7.60
C ARG A 316 -21.47 -1.62 -6.58
N VAL A 317 -20.55 -0.72 -6.20
CA VAL A 317 -20.81 0.32 -5.20
C VAL A 317 -21.67 1.44 -5.79
N LEU A 318 -21.31 1.93 -6.98
CA LEU A 318 -21.99 3.06 -7.63
C LEU A 318 -23.30 2.68 -8.34
N GLY A 319 -23.45 1.39 -8.72
CA GLY A 319 -24.59 0.90 -9.51
C GLY A 319 -24.47 1.16 -11.01
N HIS A 320 -23.37 1.75 -11.48
CA HIS A 320 -23.04 1.98 -12.89
C HIS A 320 -21.54 1.78 -13.13
N GLU A 321 -21.11 1.79 -14.39
CA GLU A 321 -19.69 1.74 -14.74
C GLU A 321 -19.03 3.08 -14.37
N ALA A 322 -18.03 3.02 -13.46
CA ALA A 322 -17.33 4.20 -13.00
C ALA A 322 -16.46 4.82 -14.09
N CYS A 323 -16.49 6.13 -14.22
CA CYS A 323 -15.51 6.88 -15.00
C CYS A 323 -14.21 7.11 -14.21
N GLU A 324 -13.15 7.56 -14.89
CA GLU A 324 -11.84 7.85 -14.28
C GLU A 324 -11.92 8.88 -13.14
N ASP A 325 -12.84 9.83 -13.26
CA ASP A 325 -13.05 10.85 -12.24
C ASP A 325 -13.71 10.30 -10.96
N GLU A 326 -14.54 9.26 -11.07
CA GLU A 326 -15.19 8.60 -9.94
C GLU A 326 -14.27 7.54 -9.28
N SER A 327 -13.38 6.90 -10.05
CA SER A 327 -12.46 5.88 -9.56
C SER A 327 -11.10 5.98 -10.25
N PRO A 328 -10.29 7.01 -9.89
CA PRO A 328 -9.02 7.28 -10.56
C PRO A 328 -8.02 6.15 -10.38
N THR A 329 -7.21 5.92 -11.42
CA THR A 329 -6.11 4.96 -11.40
C THR A 329 -4.76 5.64 -11.31
N VAL A 330 -3.84 5.02 -10.57
CA VAL A 330 -2.41 5.33 -10.56
C VAL A 330 -1.59 4.05 -10.81
N LEU A 331 -2.30 2.95 -11.02
CA LEU A 331 -1.73 1.62 -11.22
C LEU A 331 -0.86 1.54 -12.47
N ASP A 332 -1.23 2.24 -13.53
CA ASP A 332 -0.51 2.24 -14.80
C ASP A 332 0.94 2.77 -14.66
N THR A 333 1.16 3.70 -13.73
CA THR A 333 2.46 4.37 -13.49
C THR A 333 3.22 3.79 -12.29
N TYR A 334 2.49 3.49 -11.20
CA TYR A 334 3.09 3.06 -9.93
C TYR A 334 3.10 1.55 -9.73
N ALA A 335 2.35 0.79 -10.56
CA ALA A 335 2.02 -0.60 -10.32
C ALA A 335 1.34 -0.80 -8.94
N ASN A 336 1.36 -2.03 -8.40
CA ASN A 336 0.83 -2.30 -7.08
C ASN A 336 1.89 -1.93 -6.01
N THR A 337 1.65 -0.87 -5.29
CA THR A 337 2.49 -0.42 -4.17
C THR A 337 1.92 -0.85 -2.81
N SER A 338 1.27 -2.00 -2.77
CA SER A 338 0.69 -2.59 -1.57
C SER A 338 -0.21 -1.62 -0.80
N SER A 339 0.10 -1.30 0.48
CA SER A 339 -0.74 -0.44 1.33
C SER A 339 -0.80 1.01 0.86
N ALA A 340 0.19 1.49 0.14
CA ALA A 340 0.28 2.87 -0.29
C ALA A 340 -0.63 3.22 -1.49
N GLY A 341 -1.06 2.22 -2.30
CA GLY A 341 -1.71 2.47 -3.59
C GLY A 341 -2.99 3.31 -3.50
N SER A 342 -3.88 3.04 -2.55
CA SER A 342 -5.10 3.84 -2.34
C SER A 342 -4.77 5.26 -1.84
N ILE A 343 -3.69 5.42 -1.08
CA ILE A 343 -3.25 6.70 -0.56
C ILE A 343 -2.59 7.56 -1.65
N ILE A 344 -1.85 6.95 -2.59
CA ILE A 344 -1.35 7.67 -3.77
C ILE A 344 -2.53 8.17 -4.61
N ALA A 345 -3.52 7.32 -4.86
CA ALA A 345 -4.72 7.72 -5.59
C ALA A 345 -5.44 8.89 -4.89
N PHE A 346 -5.63 8.81 -3.57
CA PHE A 346 -6.17 9.90 -2.75
C PHE A 346 -5.29 11.16 -2.83
N HIS A 347 -3.98 11.04 -2.62
CA HIS A 347 -3.05 12.18 -2.64
C HIS A 347 -3.08 12.95 -3.96
N LYS A 348 -3.15 12.25 -5.09
CA LYS A 348 -3.11 12.86 -6.43
C LYS A 348 -4.45 13.37 -6.93
N HIS A 349 -5.56 12.79 -6.46
CA HIS A 349 -6.90 13.01 -7.01
C HIS A 349 -7.91 13.42 -5.93
N ASN A 350 -7.59 14.42 -5.10
CA ASN A 350 -8.50 14.92 -4.06
C ASN A 350 -8.69 16.44 -4.06
N GLN A 351 -7.86 17.18 -4.79
CA GLN A 351 -7.78 18.63 -4.68
C GLN A 351 -8.94 19.35 -5.40
N ASP A 352 -9.47 18.77 -6.46
CA ASP A 352 -10.55 19.29 -7.31
C ASP A 352 -11.96 19.05 -6.74
N LEU A 353 -12.07 18.35 -5.60
CA LEU A 353 -13.35 18.11 -4.95
C LEU A 353 -13.80 19.37 -4.17
N ALA A 354 -15.13 19.57 -4.14
CA ALA A 354 -15.75 20.71 -3.47
C ALA A 354 -16.05 20.43 -1.99
N ASP A 355 -16.31 21.49 -1.23
CA ASP A 355 -16.80 21.39 0.15
C ASP A 355 -18.09 20.56 0.20
N GLY A 356 -18.14 19.60 1.10
CA GLY A 356 -19.24 18.65 1.28
C GLY A 356 -19.14 17.38 0.44
N ASP A 357 -18.28 17.30 -0.58
CA ASP A 357 -18.11 16.11 -1.39
C ASP A 357 -17.69 14.90 -0.55
N LEU A 358 -18.32 13.75 -0.84
CA LEU A 358 -18.05 12.49 -0.17
C LEU A 358 -17.08 11.63 -0.98
N GLY A 359 -16.12 11.02 -0.29
CA GLY A 359 -15.17 10.11 -0.88
C GLY A 359 -14.99 8.84 -0.05
N LEU A 360 -14.42 7.84 -0.69
CA LEU A 360 -14.10 6.54 -0.10
C LEU A 360 -12.65 6.17 -0.37
N ILE A 361 -11.86 6.00 0.69
CA ILE A 361 -10.55 5.33 0.62
C ILE A 361 -10.76 3.86 0.98
N CYS A 362 -10.35 2.94 0.10
CA CYS A 362 -10.49 1.52 0.36
C CYS A 362 -9.24 0.74 -0.06
N SER A 363 -8.68 -0.01 0.88
CA SER A 363 -7.58 -0.94 0.65
C SER A 363 -8.05 -2.38 0.87
N PHE A 364 -7.49 -3.32 0.10
CA PHE A 364 -7.79 -4.75 0.23
C PHE A 364 -6.62 -5.59 -0.30
N GLY A 365 -6.47 -6.82 0.19
CA GLY A 365 -5.40 -7.69 -0.25
C GLY A 365 -5.27 -8.97 0.56
N ALA A 366 -4.01 -9.36 0.74
CA ALA A 366 -3.67 -10.61 1.42
C ALA A 366 -4.31 -10.71 2.80
N GLY A 367 -4.58 -11.92 3.18
CA GLY A 367 -5.19 -12.22 4.44
C GLY A 367 -6.40 -13.18 4.30
N TYR A 368 -7.53 -12.92 3.60
CA TYR A 368 -7.80 -11.60 3.04
C TYR A 368 -8.01 -10.54 4.10
N SER A 369 -7.70 -9.34 3.75
CA SER A 369 -8.00 -8.17 4.56
C SER A 369 -8.60 -7.07 3.68
N ALA A 370 -9.48 -6.26 4.25
CA ALA A 370 -10.04 -5.08 3.60
C ALA A 370 -10.35 -4.01 4.65
N GLY A 371 -10.21 -2.75 4.25
CA GLY A 371 -10.59 -1.61 5.06
C GLY A 371 -11.20 -0.52 4.19
N SER A 372 -12.27 0.11 4.68
CA SER A 372 -12.94 1.24 4.04
C SER A 372 -13.03 2.43 5.00
N VAL A 373 -12.75 3.62 4.48
CA VAL A 373 -12.77 4.91 5.20
C VAL A 373 -13.61 5.87 4.39
N PHE A 374 -14.80 6.22 4.90
CA PHE A 374 -15.63 7.26 4.30
C PHE A 374 -15.17 8.60 4.82
N VAL A 375 -14.99 9.54 3.89
CA VAL A 375 -14.49 10.89 4.19
C VAL A 375 -15.36 11.95 3.54
N ARG A 376 -15.40 13.14 4.16
CA ARG A 376 -16.07 14.34 3.62
C ARG A 376 -15.08 15.47 3.48
N LYS A 377 -15.04 16.10 2.33
CA LYS A 377 -14.25 17.32 2.10
C LYS A 377 -14.81 18.46 2.92
N ILE A 378 -13.94 19.23 3.54
CA ILE A 378 -14.23 20.46 4.27
C ILE A 378 -13.31 21.57 3.75
N GLY A 379 -13.90 22.65 3.24
CA GLY A 379 -13.21 23.85 2.74
C GLY A 379 -12.77 23.83 1.28
#